data_d5a1b203e9317217f6dc9ad59d87ad9a
#
_entry.id   d5a1b203e9317217f6dc9ad59d87ad9a
#
_cell.length_a   1.000
_cell.length_b   1.000
_cell.length_c   1.000
_cell.angle_alpha   90.00
_cell.angle_beta   90.00
_cell.angle_gamma   90.00
#
_symmetry.space_group_name_H-M   'P 1'
#
loop_
_entity.id
_entity.type
_entity.pdbx_description
1 polymer ?
#
loop_
_entity_poly.entity_id
_entity_poly.type
_entity_poly.pdbx_seq_one_letter_code
_entity_poly.pdbx_strand_id
1 'polypeptide(L)'
;DQHGTAVVVLAALIGAARHTKREISSLKVVISGAGSAGVAVTNLLLQAGVDDVIVLDSRGTIHRERDDLNAVKAELAGRTNREDIMGGLAEALEGADVVVGLSSSQFDEAAVAKMNKDAIIFALSNPTPEIMPEVAKKYAAVVATGRSDFPNQINNVLAFPGIFRGALDSGAKKITEAMKVAAAHAIADLVGDDLAADYIIPSAIDERVMPAVAAAVGALADEAK
;
A
#
# COMPACT_ATOMS: atom_id res chain seq x y z
N ASP A 1 14.50 0.30 -0.10
CA ASP A 1 13.55 -0.05 0.93
C ASP A 1 12.14 -0.36 0.41
N GLN A 2 12.09 -1.00 -0.73
CA GLN A 2 10.85 -1.33 -1.42
C GLN A 2 9.95 -2.30 -0.63
N HIS A 3 10.52 -3.25 0.11
CA HIS A 3 9.75 -4.27 0.84
C HIS A 3 9.13 -3.73 2.11
N GLY A 4 9.81 -2.84 2.84
CA GLY A 4 9.25 -2.17 4.00
C GLY A 4 8.09 -1.26 3.62
N THR A 5 8.21 -0.51 2.53
CA THR A 5 7.11 0.28 1.96
C THR A 5 5.90 -0.60 1.64
N ALA A 6 6.12 -1.75 1.01
CA ALA A 6 5.03 -2.67 0.69
C ALA A 6 4.27 -3.17 1.93
N VAL A 7 5.01 -3.56 2.99
CA VAL A 7 4.42 -4.04 4.25
C VAL A 7 3.60 -2.95 4.94
N VAL A 8 4.14 -1.73 5.06
CA VAL A 8 3.41 -0.65 5.76
C VAL A 8 2.23 -0.12 4.95
N VAL A 9 2.31 -0.12 3.62
CA VAL A 9 1.16 0.21 2.75
C VAL A 9 0.05 -0.82 2.90
N LEU A 10 0.38 -2.11 2.90
CA LEU A 10 -0.61 -3.17 3.14
C LEU A 10 -1.23 -3.04 4.53
N ALA A 11 -0.43 -2.80 5.58
CA ALA A 11 -0.94 -2.59 6.94
C ALA A 11 -1.93 -1.42 7.02
N ALA A 12 -1.57 -0.28 6.42
CA ALA A 12 -2.44 0.89 6.35
C ALA A 12 -3.72 0.60 5.55
N LEU A 13 -3.62 -0.15 4.45
CA LEU A 13 -4.78 -0.54 3.64
C LEU A 13 -5.74 -1.44 4.43
N ILE A 14 -5.22 -2.41 5.19
CA ILE A 14 -6.04 -3.27 6.07
C ILE A 14 -6.79 -2.40 7.09
N GLY A 15 -6.09 -1.47 7.75
CA GLY A 15 -6.72 -0.54 8.70
C GLY A 15 -7.78 0.35 8.05
N ALA A 16 -7.49 0.93 6.89
CA ALA A 16 -8.44 1.78 6.15
C ALA A 16 -9.66 0.99 5.65
N ALA A 17 -9.47 -0.24 5.17
CA ALA A 17 -10.56 -1.12 4.74
C ALA A 17 -11.47 -1.48 5.91
N ARG A 18 -10.90 -1.82 7.08
CA ARG A 18 -11.67 -2.05 8.32
C ARG A 18 -12.46 -0.81 8.73
N HIS A 19 -11.86 0.37 8.71
CA HIS A 19 -12.53 1.63 9.03
C HIS A 19 -13.71 1.90 8.09
N THR A 20 -13.53 1.68 6.80
CA THR A 20 -14.58 1.85 5.78
C THR A 20 -15.50 0.64 5.63
N LYS A 21 -15.35 -0.40 6.47
CA LYS A 21 -16.16 -1.63 6.49
C LYS A 21 -16.18 -2.36 5.15
N ARG A 22 -15.04 -2.43 4.48
CA ARG A 22 -14.85 -3.12 3.19
C ARG A 22 -13.80 -4.22 3.30
N GLU A 23 -13.96 -5.26 2.49
CA GLU A 23 -12.94 -6.30 2.33
C GLU A 23 -11.87 -5.82 1.35
N ILE A 24 -10.59 -6.09 1.62
CA ILE A 24 -9.49 -5.67 0.74
C ILE A 24 -9.60 -6.29 -0.66
N SER A 25 -10.15 -7.49 -0.78
CA SER A 25 -10.38 -8.18 -2.05
C SER A 25 -11.38 -7.48 -2.97
N SER A 26 -12.28 -6.69 -2.41
CA SER A 26 -13.29 -5.94 -3.18
C SER A 26 -12.83 -4.56 -3.65
N LEU A 27 -11.64 -4.12 -3.21
CA LEU A 27 -11.14 -2.77 -3.50
C LEU A 27 -10.48 -2.71 -4.88
N LYS A 28 -10.84 -1.68 -5.65
CA LYS A 28 -10.11 -1.27 -6.85
C LYS A 28 -8.99 -0.31 -6.44
N VAL A 29 -7.75 -0.77 -6.55
CA VAL A 29 -6.55 -0.06 -6.08
C VAL A 29 -5.75 0.49 -7.24
N VAL A 30 -5.42 1.76 -7.20
CA VAL A 30 -4.56 2.43 -8.20
C VAL A 30 -3.20 2.73 -7.56
N ILE A 31 -2.12 2.29 -8.20
CA ILE A 31 -0.73 2.56 -7.80
C ILE A 31 -0.11 3.55 -8.78
N SER A 32 0.12 4.77 -8.34
CA SER A 32 0.79 5.80 -9.13
C SER A 32 2.29 5.77 -8.91
N GLY A 33 2.99 5.10 -9.81
CA GLY A 33 4.43 4.91 -9.78
C GLY A 33 4.84 3.44 -9.88
N ALA A 34 5.40 3.04 -11.02
CA ALA A 34 5.87 1.67 -11.30
C ALA A 34 7.39 1.52 -11.09
N GLY A 35 7.94 2.24 -10.11
CA GLY A 35 9.30 2.04 -9.64
C GLY A 35 9.41 0.82 -8.71
N SER A 36 10.58 0.62 -8.10
CA SER A 36 10.83 -0.51 -7.20
C SER A 36 9.80 -0.64 -6.08
N ALA A 37 9.41 0.48 -5.45
CA ALA A 37 8.38 0.48 -4.40
C ALA A 37 7.00 0.12 -4.96
N GLY A 38 6.60 0.70 -6.10
CA GLY A 38 5.30 0.42 -6.72
C GLY A 38 5.14 -1.04 -7.14
N VAL A 39 6.19 -1.64 -7.70
CA VAL A 39 6.20 -3.07 -8.03
C VAL A 39 6.08 -3.93 -6.78
N ALA A 40 6.84 -3.61 -5.72
CA ALA A 40 6.80 -4.37 -4.47
C ALA A 40 5.44 -4.24 -3.77
N VAL A 41 4.86 -3.05 -3.72
CA VAL A 41 3.51 -2.80 -3.19
C VAL A 41 2.49 -3.61 -3.98
N THR A 42 2.50 -3.51 -5.31
CA THR A 42 1.57 -4.26 -6.18
C THR A 42 1.64 -5.76 -5.91
N ASN A 43 2.84 -6.33 -5.90
CA ASN A 43 3.02 -7.76 -5.66
C ASN A 43 2.48 -8.19 -4.29
N LEU A 44 2.75 -7.42 -3.24
CA LEU A 44 2.29 -7.75 -1.89
C LEU A 44 0.77 -7.60 -1.75
N LEU A 45 0.15 -6.59 -2.37
CA LEU A 45 -1.30 -6.43 -2.39
C LEU A 45 -1.99 -7.59 -3.09
N LEU A 46 -1.49 -8.02 -4.25
CA LEU A 46 -2.00 -9.20 -4.97
C LEU A 46 -1.85 -10.47 -4.12
N GLN A 47 -0.71 -10.64 -3.44
CA GLN A 47 -0.47 -11.76 -2.54
C GLN A 47 -1.42 -11.76 -1.33
N ALA A 48 -1.80 -10.59 -0.85
CA ALA A 48 -2.75 -10.42 0.25
C ALA A 48 -4.22 -10.56 -0.19
N GLY A 49 -4.48 -10.79 -1.47
CA GLY A 49 -5.83 -11.03 -1.99
C GLY A 49 -6.57 -9.79 -2.48
N VAL A 50 -5.88 -8.70 -2.78
CA VAL A 50 -6.46 -7.59 -3.53
C VAL A 50 -6.61 -8.02 -4.99
N ASP A 51 -7.84 -8.00 -5.48
CA ASP A 51 -8.16 -8.59 -6.78
C ASP A 51 -7.95 -7.64 -7.96
N ASP A 52 -8.17 -6.35 -7.78
CA ASP A 52 -8.09 -5.37 -8.87
C ASP A 52 -7.07 -4.26 -8.54
N VAL A 53 -5.93 -4.32 -9.19
CA VAL A 53 -4.86 -3.32 -9.08
C VAL A 53 -4.55 -2.75 -10.46
N ILE A 54 -4.53 -1.41 -10.57
CA ILE A 54 -4.08 -0.70 -11.76
C ILE A 54 -2.79 0.03 -11.42
N VAL A 55 -1.73 -0.19 -12.18
CA VAL A 55 -0.43 0.45 -11.99
C VAL A 55 -0.17 1.45 -13.08
N LEU A 56 0.34 2.63 -12.71
CA LEU A 56 0.77 3.66 -13.66
C LEU A 56 2.27 3.90 -13.58
N ASP A 57 2.87 4.16 -14.72
CA ASP A 57 4.18 4.79 -14.83
C ASP A 57 4.07 6.19 -15.46
N SER A 58 5.20 6.80 -15.83
CA SER A 58 5.24 8.14 -16.42
C SER A 58 4.54 8.25 -17.79
N ARG A 59 4.17 7.14 -18.41
CA ARG A 59 3.49 7.08 -19.72
C ARG A 59 2.01 6.70 -19.59
N GLY A 60 1.52 6.48 -18.37
CA GLY A 60 0.13 6.12 -18.08
C GLY A 60 -0.03 4.72 -17.50
N THR A 61 -1.23 4.17 -17.65
CA THR A 61 -1.59 2.84 -17.14
C THR A 61 -0.74 1.74 -17.79
N ILE A 62 -0.34 0.77 -16.98
CA ILE A 62 0.29 -0.46 -17.47
C ILE A 62 -0.82 -1.42 -17.85
N HIS A 63 -0.87 -1.81 -19.13
CA HIS A 63 -1.86 -2.72 -19.72
C HIS A 63 -1.24 -3.60 -20.80
N ARG A 64 -1.94 -4.64 -21.22
CA ARG A 64 -1.39 -5.70 -22.11
C ARG A 64 -1.02 -5.22 -23.50
N GLU A 65 -1.66 -4.17 -23.99
CA GLU A 65 -1.44 -3.65 -25.34
C GLU A 65 -0.27 -2.66 -25.46
N ARG A 66 0.44 -2.37 -24.33
CA ARG A 66 1.63 -1.52 -24.36
C ARG A 66 2.84 -2.28 -24.89
N ASP A 67 3.52 -1.72 -25.88
CA ASP A 67 4.70 -2.27 -26.55
C ASP A 67 6.04 -1.76 -25.98
N ASP A 68 5.99 -0.77 -25.07
CA ASP A 68 7.15 -0.10 -24.48
C ASP A 68 7.53 -0.63 -23.09
N LEU A 69 6.95 -1.75 -22.65
CA LEU A 69 7.15 -2.30 -21.32
C LEU A 69 8.47 -3.09 -21.22
N ASN A 70 9.24 -2.84 -20.15
CA ASN A 70 10.30 -3.76 -19.77
C ASN A 70 9.72 -5.06 -19.19
N ALA A 71 10.57 -6.08 -18.97
CA ALA A 71 10.13 -7.40 -18.52
C ALA A 71 9.28 -7.36 -17.23
N VAL A 72 9.66 -6.53 -16.24
CA VAL A 72 8.94 -6.40 -14.97
C VAL A 72 7.55 -5.81 -15.19
N LYS A 73 7.45 -4.73 -15.98
CA LYS A 73 6.15 -4.09 -16.28
C LYS A 73 5.27 -4.96 -17.18
N ALA A 74 5.86 -5.73 -18.09
CA ALA A 74 5.13 -6.70 -18.91
C ALA A 74 4.52 -7.82 -18.04
N GLU A 75 5.25 -8.31 -17.04
CA GLU A 75 4.71 -9.23 -16.05
C GLU A 75 3.55 -8.62 -15.27
N LEU A 76 3.69 -7.37 -14.80
CA LEU A 76 2.60 -6.65 -14.13
C LEU A 76 1.38 -6.50 -15.03
N ALA A 77 1.54 -6.14 -16.31
CA ALA A 77 0.45 -6.02 -17.27
C ALA A 77 -0.36 -7.32 -17.42
N GLY A 78 0.29 -8.48 -17.26
CA GLY A 78 -0.37 -9.78 -17.30
C GLY A 78 -1.22 -10.12 -16.06
N ARG A 79 -0.97 -9.43 -14.92
CA ARG A 79 -1.54 -9.76 -13.60
C ARG A 79 -2.39 -8.65 -13.00
N THR A 80 -2.34 -7.45 -13.57
CA THR A 80 -3.03 -6.25 -13.09
C THR A 80 -3.93 -5.69 -14.18
N ASN A 81 -4.69 -4.64 -13.83
CA ASN A 81 -5.53 -3.91 -14.80
C ASN A 81 -6.45 -4.85 -15.60
N ARG A 82 -7.32 -5.57 -14.92
CA ARG A 82 -8.18 -6.62 -15.49
C ARG A 82 -9.05 -6.15 -16.67
N GLU A 83 -9.45 -4.89 -16.62
CA GLU A 83 -10.30 -4.26 -17.64
C GLU A 83 -9.48 -3.62 -18.77
N ASP A 84 -8.13 -3.74 -18.75
CA ASP A 84 -7.21 -3.09 -19.70
C ASP A 84 -7.48 -1.58 -19.87
N ILE A 85 -7.73 -0.89 -18.74
CA ILE A 85 -7.96 0.57 -18.74
C ILE A 85 -6.72 1.25 -19.28
N MET A 86 -6.93 2.05 -20.32
CA MET A 86 -5.89 2.82 -21.01
C MET A 86 -5.99 4.29 -20.62
N GLY A 87 -4.87 4.97 -20.57
CA GLY A 87 -4.82 6.42 -20.33
C GLY A 87 -3.93 6.79 -19.16
N GLY A 88 -4.24 7.91 -18.52
CA GLY A 88 -3.49 8.45 -17.40
C GLY A 88 -4.16 8.20 -16.05
N LEU A 89 -3.78 9.05 -15.09
CA LEU A 89 -4.31 8.97 -13.73
C LEU A 89 -5.83 9.20 -13.69
N ALA A 90 -6.36 10.10 -14.51
CA ALA A 90 -7.78 10.44 -14.51
C ALA A 90 -8.68 9.26 -14.92
N GLU A 91 -8.24 8.47 -15.90
CA GLU A 91 -8.93 7.26 -16.35
C GLU A 91 -8.81 6.14 -15.32
N ALA A 92 -7.61 5.99 -14.71
CA ALA A 92 -7.39 4.98 -13.69
C ALA A 92 -8.19 5.23 -12.41
N LEU A 93 -8.37 6.50 -12.01
CA LEU A 93 -9.09 6.88 -10.79
C LEU A 93 -10.61 6.81 -10.94
N GLU A 94 -11.15 6.73 -12.14
CA GLU A 94 -12.58 6.64 -12.33
C GLU A 94 -13.13 5.35 -11.71
N GLY A 95 -13.97 5.51 -10.68
CA GLY A 95 -14.50 4.39 -9.90
C GLY A 95 -13.47 3.63 -9.06
N ALA A 96 -12.28 4.18 -8.81
CA ALA A 96 -11.30 3.59 -7.91
C ALA A 96 -11.67 3.81 -6.44
N ASP A 97 -11.37 2.83 -5.61
CA ASP A 97 -11.58 2.90 -4.15
C ASP A 97 -10.35 3.41 -3.41
N VAL A 98 -9.16 3.10 -3.93
CA VAL A 98 -7.88 3.41 -3.30
C VAL A 98 -6.92 3.98 -4.33
N VAL A 99 -6.17 5.01 -3.95
CA VAL A 99 -4.96 5.42 -4.67
C VAL A 99 -3.76 5.47 -3.74
N VAL A 100 -2.64 4.91 -4.21
CA VAL A 100 -1.34 4.96 -3.53
C VAL A 100 -0.36 5.71 -4.41
N GLY A 101 0.11 6.85 -3.96
CA GLY A 101 1.13 7.66 -4.61
C GLY A 101 2.52 7.23 -4.18
N LEU A 102 3.33 6.83 -5.15
CA LEU A 102 4.73 6.39 -4.99
C LEU A 102 5.64 7.05 -6.03
N SER A 103 5.21 8.19 -6.55
CA SER A 103 5.96 8.98 -7.52
C SER A 103 5.85 10.46 -7.15
N SER A 104 6.74 11.31 -7.68
CA SER A 104 6.69 12.75 -7.46
C SER A 104 5.58 13.47 -8.25
N SER A 105 4.77 12.73 -9.01
CA SER A 105 3.69 13.30 -9.83
C SER A 105 2.53 13.74 -8.96
N GLN A 106 2.15 15.02 -9.06
CA GLN A 106 1.00 15.55 -8.33
C GLN A 106 -0.31 14.97 -8.87
N PHE A 107 -1.27 14.72 -7.98
CA PHE A 107 -2.62 14.32 -8.34
C PHE A 107 -3.47 15.54 -8.67
N ASP A 108 -4.08 15.52 -9.85
CA ASP A 108 -5.08 16.52 -10.20
C ASP A 108 -6.35 16.31 -9.35
N GLU A 109 -6.82 17.38 -8.69
CA GLU A 109 -8.03 17.35 -7.85
C GLU A 109 -9.26 16.85 -8.64
N ALA A 110 -9.37 17.23 -9.93
CA ALA A 110 -10.46 16.79 -10.80
C ALA A 110 -10.42 15.28 -11.08
N ALA A 111 -9.22 14.68 -11.14
CA ALA A 111 -9.06 13.24 -11.28
C ALA A 111 -9.45 12.52 -9.98
N VAL A 112 -9.01 13.03 -8.83
CA VAL A 112 -9.35 12.48 -7.51
C VAL A 112 -10.86 12.53 -7.26
N ALA A 113 -11.55 13.57 -7.72
CA ALA A 113 -13.00 13.71 -7.60
C ALA A 113 -13.80 12.61 -8.32
N LYS A 114 -13.17 11.84 -9.23
CA LYS A 114 -13.80 10.71 -9.92
C LYS A 114 -13.75 9.38 -9.16
N MET A 115 -13.02 9.33 -8.05
CA MET A 115 -12.96 8.15 -7.20
C MET A 115 -14.32 7.82 -6.58
N ASN A 116 -14.48 6.59 -6.15
CA ASN A 116 -15.68 6.16 -5.43
C ASN A 116 -15.87 6.93 -4.12
N LYS A 117 -17.12 6.99 -3.66
CA LYS A 117 -17.44 7.51 -2.33
C LYS A 117 -16.65 6.75 -1.26
N ASP A 118 -16.26 7.45 -0.20
CA ASP A 118 -15.46 6.90 0.90
C ASP A 118 -14.10 6.33 0.43
N ALA A 119 -13.49 6.99 -0.55
CA ALA A 119 -12.19 6.63 -1.08
C ALA A 119 -11.08 6.67 -0.02
N ILE A 120 -10.00 5.97 -0.30
CA ILE A 120 -8.79 5.91 0.52
C ILE A 120 -7.63 6.49 -0.30
N ILE A 121 -6.93 7.49 0.24
CA ILE A 121 -5.82 8.16 -0.45
C ILE A 121 -4.55 8.08 0.39
N PHE A 122 -3.54 7.41 -0.13
CA PHE A 122 -2.19 7.36 0.42
C PHE A 122 -1.24 8.15 -0.48
N ALA A 123 -0.88 9.36 -0.06
CA ALA A 123 0.01 10.26 -0.79
C ALA A 123 1.40 10.25 -0.14
N LEU A 124 2.28 9.35 -0.60
CA LEU A 124 3.50 8.96 0.13
C LEU A 124 4.76 9.66 -0.34
N SER A 125 4.70 10.52 -1.34
CA SER A 125 5.85 11.28 -1.84
C SER A 125 6.39 12.25 -0.78
N ASN A 126 7.69 12.32 -0.65
CA ASN A 126 8.40 13.23 0.24
C ASN A 126 9.32 14.17 -0.57
N PRO A 127 9.46 15.44 -0.18
CA PRO A 127 8.83 16.13 0.96
C PRO A 127 7.39 16.58 0.71
N THR A 128 6.93 16.60 -0.54
CA THR A 128 5.59 17.07 -0.93
C THR A 128 4.73 15.88 -1.32
N PRO A 129 3.62 15.61 -0.61
CA PRO A 129 2.67 14.58 -0.99
C PRO A 129 2.08 14.84 -2.39
N GLU A 130 1.65 13.79 -3.09
CA GLU A 130 1.03 13.90 -4.42
C GLU A 130 -0.26 14.74 -4.42
N ILE A 131 -0.92 14.79 -3.28
CA ILE A 131 -2.05 15.68 -2.99
C ILE A 131 -1.98 16.07 -1.51
N MET A 132 -2.24 17.34 -1.22
CA MET A 132 -2.25 17.81 0.18
C MET A 132 -3.43 17.21 0.94
N PRO A 133 -3.24 16.79 2.21
CA PRO A 133 -4.30 16.16 3.00
C PRO A 133 -5.58 16.98 3.12
N GLU A 134 -5.48 18.32 3.18
CA GLU A 134 -6.63 19.21 3.26
C GLU A 134 -7.50 19.14 1.99
N VAL A 135 -6.88 18.90 0.84
CA VAL A 135 -7.60 18.73 -0.43
C VAL A 135 -8.15 17.31 -0.53
N ALA A 136 -7.32 16.30 -0.22
CA ALA A 136 -7.70 14.90 -0.30
C ALA A 136 -8.92 14.55 0.59
N LYS A 137 -9.01 15.13 1.78
CA LYS A 137 -10.12 14.94 2.73
C LYS A 137 -11.50 15.40 2.20
N LYS A 138 -11.56 16.19 1.14
CA LYS A 138 -12.84 16.53 0.50
C LYS A 138 -13.46 15.34 -0.23
N TYR A 139 -12.65 14.36 -0.62
CA TYR A 139 -13.03 13.25 -1.49
C TYR A 139 -12.86 11.87 -0.84
N ALA A 140 -12.05 11.78 0.22
CA ALA A 140 -11.68 10.51 0.84
C ALA A 140 -12.12 10.41 2.29
N ALA A 141 -12.54 9.23 2.69
CA ALA A 141 -12.83 8.88 4.09
C ALA A 141 -11.54 8.70 4.90
N VAL A 142 -10.46 8.25 4.26
CA VAL A 142 -9.15 8.04 4.89
C VAL A 142 -8.05 8.66 4.03
N VAL A 143 -7.20 9.45 4.67
CA VAL A 143 -6.00 10.04 4.05
C VAL A 143 -4.78 9.70 4.88
N ALA A 144 -3.71 9.24 4.24
CA ALA A 144 -2.42 8.98 4.85
C ALA A 144 -1.29 9.58 4.01
N THR A 145 -0.18 9.89 4.66
CA THR A 145 1.05 10.39 4.01
C THR A 145 2.28 9.70 4.56
N GLY A 146 3.45 9.95 3.95
CA GLY A 146 4.74 9.56 4.50
C GLY A 146 5.27 10.53 5.57
N ARG A 147 4.58 11.65 5.83
CA ARG A 147 5.05 12.71 6.70
C ARG A 147 4.59 12.51 8.14
N SER A 148 5.45 12.90 9.10
CA SER A 148 5.19 12.79 10.54
C SER A 148 4.31 13.92 11.09
N ASP A 149 4.10 14.99 10.34
CA ASP A 149 3.29 16.15 10.75
C ASP A 149 1.80 16.01 10.36
N PHE A 150 1.42 14.88 9.74
CA PHE A 150 0.03 14.54 9.46
C PHE A 150 -0.38 13.22 10.14
N PRO A 151 -1.67 13.01 10.41
CA PRO A 151 -2.19 11.73 10.88
C PRO A 151 -1.91 10.58 9.89
N ASN A 152 -1.93 9.35 10.40
CA ASN A 152 -1.72 8.15 9.57
C ASN A 152 -0.38 8.16 8.83
N GLN A 153 0.72 8.43 9.55
CA GLN A 153 2.05 8.36 8.93
C GLN A 153 2.35 6.91 8.50
N ILE A 154 2.52 6.71 7.20
CA ILE A 154 3.01 5.44 6.63
C ILE A 154 4.53 5.50 6.60
N ASN A 155 5.17 4.79 7.55
CA ASN A 155 6.61 4.83 7.75
C ASN A 155 7.19 3.40 7.81
N ASN A 156 8.22 3.14 7.03
CA ASN A 156 8.90 1.84 6.92
C ASN A 156 9.49 1.35 8.25
N VAL A 157 9.73 2.24 9.21
CA VAL A 157 10.22 1.87 10.54
C VAL A 157 9.27 0.93 11.29
N LEU A 158 7.99 0.93 10.95
CA LEU A 158 7.02 -0.02 11.51
C LEU A 158 7.28 -1.47 11.08
N ALA A 159 7.92 -1.70 9.95
CA ALA A 159 8.14 -3.03 9.40
C ALA A 159 9.52 -3.61 9.76
N PHE A 160 10.59 -2.89 9.48
CA PHE A 160 11.92 -3.47 9.41
C PHE A 160 12.52 -4.00 10.70
N PRO A 161 12.50 -3.28 11.82
CA PRO A 161 13.11 -3.83 13.03
C PRO A 161 12.48 -5.17 13.43
N GLY A 162 11.15 -5.26 13.34
CA GLY A 162 10.41 -6.45 13.69
C GLY A 162 10.62 -7.61 12.71
N ILE A 163 10.61 -7.35 11.39
CA ILE A 163 10.81 -8.39 10.37
C ILE A 163 12.20 -9.03 10.52
N PHE A 164 13.26 -8.24 10.61
CA PHE A 164 14.60 -8.77 10.80
C PHE A 164 14.77 -9.47 12.13
N ARG A 165 14.22 -8.92 13.20
CA ARG A 165 14.26 -9.55 14.53
C ARG A 165 13.59 -10.92 14.50
N GLY A 166 12.39 -11.02 13.95
CA GLY A 166 11.65 -12.28 13.83
C GLY A 166 12.38 -13.32 12.97
N ALA A 167 12.93 -12.90 11.85
CA ALA A 167 13.67 -13.79 10.95
C ALA A 167 14.98 -14.30 11.60
N LEU A 168 15.74 -13.43 12.25
CA LEU A 168 17.01 -13.82 12.92
C LEU A 168 16.76 -14.72 14.12
N ASP A 169 15.82 -14.41 14.98
CA ASP A 169 15.54 -15.19 16.19
C ASP A 169 15.01 -16.59 15.87
N SER A 170 14.28 -16.73 14.78
CA SER A 170 13.72 -18.00 14.32
C SER A 170 14.66 -18.81 13.42
N GLY A 171 15.78 -18.23 13.00
CA GLY A 171 16.75 -18.87 12.11
C GLY A 171 16.25 -19.03 10.66
N ALA A 172 15.32 -18.18 10.23
CA ALA A 172 14.84 -18.20 8.85
C ALA A 172 15.96 -17.80 7.87
N LYS A 173 16.10 -18.55 6.77
CA LYS A 173 17.11 -18.27 5.75
C LYS A 173 16.69 -17.23 4.73
N LYS A 174 15.40 -16.94 4.64
CA LYS A 174 14.83 -15.94 3.75
C LYS A 174 13.58 -15.32 4.37
N ILE A 175 13.26 -14.11 3.96
CA ILE A 175 12.00 -13.44 4.30
C ILE A 175 11.02 -13.73 3.17
N THR A 176 9.97 -14.52 3.44
CA THR A 176 8.97 -14.91 2.45
C THR A 176 7.89 -13.86 2.28
N GLU A 177 7.11 -13.95 1.19
CA GLU A 177 5.94 -13.08 1.00
C GLU A 177 4.89 -13.30 2.10
N ALA A 178 4.68 -14.56 2.55
CA ALA A 178 3.79 -14.86 3.66
C ALA A 178 4.22 -14.16 4.96
N MET A 179 5.50 -14.11 5.26
CA MET A 179 6.03 -13.36 6.41
C MET A 179 5.75 -11.86 6.32
N LYS A 180 5.85 -11.27 5.11
CA LYS A 180 5.54 -9.85 4.90
C LYS A 180 4.05 -9.55 5.07
N VAL A 181 3.17 -10.42 4.57
CA VAL A 181 1.73 -10.31 4.78
C VAL A 181 1.39 -10.43 6.26
N ALA A 182 1.97 -11.41 6.97
CA ALA A 182 1.79 -11.58 8.42
C ALA A 182 2.26 -10.36 9.21
N ALA A 183 3.40 -9.77 8.83
CA ALA A 183 3.90 -8.53 9.42
C ALA A 183 2.91 -7.37 9.24
N ALA A 184 2.32 -7.22 8.05
CA ALA A 184 1.34 -6.18 7.78
C ALA A 184 0.07 -6.36 8.64
N HIS A 185 -0.43 -7.58 8.78
CA HIS A 185 -1.55 -7.89 9.69
C HIS A 185 -1.20 -7.58 11.14
N ALA A 186 -0.03 -7.98 11.62
CA ALA A 186 0.41 -7.70 12.99
C ALA A 186 0.46 -6.20 13.29
N ILE A 187 0.93 -5.39 12.34
CA ILE A 187 0.92 -3.92 12.47
C ILE A 187 -0.53 -3.39 12.52
N ALA A 188 -1.39 -3.81 11.60
CA ALA A 188 -2.77 -3.35 11.52
C ALA A 188 -3.60 -3.73 12.76
N ASP A 189 -3.35 -4.92 13.33
CA ASP A 189 -4.09 -5.43 14.49
C ASP A 189 -3.80 -4.65 15.77
N LEU A 190 -2.65 -3.97 15.87
CA LEU A 190 -2.31 -3.14 17.03
C LEU A 190 -3.16 -1.88 17.16
N VAL A 191 -3.82 -1.45 16.11
CA VAL A 191 -4.77 -0.32 16.15
C VAL A 191 -5.96 -0.66 17.04
N GLY A 192 -6.47 -1.91 16.96
CA GLY A 192 -7.54 -2.41 17.84
C GLY A 192 -8.80 -1.55 17.79
N ASP A 193 -9.35 -1.28 18.98
CA ASP A 193 -10.61 -0.53 19.16
C ASP A 193 -10.44 0.99 18.92
N ASP A 194 -9.20 1.49 18.85
CA ASP A 194 -8.91 2.90 18.58
C ASP A 194 -9.02 3.27 17.09
N LEU A 195 -9.46 2.32 16.25
CA LEU A 195 -9.58 2.49 14.80
C LEU A 195 -10.46 3.69 14.42
N ALA A 196 -9.86 4.66 13.74
CA ALA A 196 -10.52 5.89 13.29
C ALA A 196 -9.96 6.33 11.94
N ALA A 197 -10.62 7.29 11.28
CA ALA A 197 -10.17 7.82 9.99
C ALA A 197 -8.76 8.42 10.02
N ASP A 198 -8.34 8.93 11.17
CA ASP A 198 -7.03 9.52 11.44
C ASP A 198 -6.10 8.61 12.26
N TYR A 199 -6.53 7.36 12.52
CA TYR A 199 -5.74 6.32 13.20
C TYR A 199 -6.00 4.94 12.62
N ILE A 200 -5.49 4.70 11.40
CA ILE A 200 -5.60 3.41 10.69
C ILE A 200 -4.36 2.53 10.82
N ILE A 201 -3.27 3.08 11.33
CA ILE A 201 -1.98 2.44 11.50
C ILE A 201 -1.33 2.98 12.78
N PRO A 202 -0.55 2.16 13.54
CA PRO A 202 0.12 2.63 14.74
C PRO A 202 1.11 3.76 14.47
N SER A 203 1.41 4.54 15.51
CA SER A 203 2.49 5.53 15.46
C SER A 203 3.84 4.86 15.17
N ALA A 204 4.71 5.55 14.44
CA ALA A 204 6.07 5.10 14.14
C ALA A 204 6.95 4.85 15.40
N ILE A 205 6.55 5.40 16.53
CA ILE A 205 7.25 5.24 17.83
C ILE A 205 6.52 4.27 18.79
N ASP A 206 5.50 3.55 18.33
CA ASP A 206 4.78 2.59 19.17
C ASP A 206 5.64 1.36 19.45
N GLU A 207 6.06 1.22 20.71
CA GLU A 207 6.96 0.14 21.15
C GLU A 207 6.37 -1.26 21.01
N ARG A 208 5.04 -1.39 20.86
CA ARG A 208 4.36 -2.69 20.66
C ARG A 208 4.60 -3.28 19.28
N VAL A 209 4.93 -2.43 18.28
CA VAL A 209 5.03 -2.84 16.87
C VAL A 209 6.15 -3.86 16.65
N MET A 210 7.35 -3.55 17.10
CA MET A 210 8.51 -4.42 16.84
C MET A 210 8.33 -5.84 17.40
N PRO A 211 7.91 -6.05 18.65
CA PRO A 211 7.64 -7.39 19.19
C PRO A 211 6.51 -8.12 18.45
N ALA A 212 5.42 -7.43 18.10
CA ALA A 212 4.30 -8.04 17.40
C ALA A 212 4.69 -8.51 16.00
N VAL A 213 5.40 -7.68 15.24
CA VAL A 213 5.92 -8.04 13.92
C VAL A 213 6.91 -9.18 14.00
N ALA A 214 7.84 -9.16 14.96
CA ALA A 214 8.82 -10.22 15.15
C ALA A 214 8.15 -11.57 15.47
N ALA A 215 7.14 -11.59 16.31
CA ALA A 215 6.36 -12.78 16.64
C ALA A 215 5.64 -13.34 15.41
N ALA A 216 4.97 -12.48 14.62
CA ALA A 216 4.25 -12.89 13.42
C ALA A 216 5.17 -13.48 12.34
N VAL A 217 6.34 -12.88 12.13
CA VAL A 217 7.36 -13.38 11.19
C VAL A 217 7.96 -14.68 11.68
N GLY A 218 8.32 -14.75 12.96
CA GLY A 218 8.91 -15.96 13.57
C GLY A 218 8.00 -17.17 13.51
N ALA A 219 6.69 -16.99 13.61
CA ALA A 219 5.70 -18.08 13.53
C ALA A 219 5.69 -18.80 12.16
N LEU A 220 6.17 -18.15 11.11
CA LEU A 220 6.25 -18.70 9.74
C LEU A 220 7.66 -19.17 9.33
N ALA A 221 8.60 -19.22 10.27
CA ALA A 221 10.00 -19.52 9.96
C ALA A 221 10.25 -20.93 9.45
N ASP A 222 9.44 -21.91 9.84
CA ASP A 222 9.60 -23.31 9.40
C ASP A 222 9.36 -23.47 7.89
N GLU A 223 8.57 -22.60 7.28
CA GLU A 223 8.36 -22.54 5.82
C GLU A 223 9.53 -21.88 5.07
N ALA A 224 10.48 -21.29 5.82
CA ALA A 224 11.59 -20.50 5.29
C ALA A 224 12.98 -21.13 5.56
N LYS A 225 13.02 -22.36 6.11
CA LYS A 225 14.23 -23.18 6.33
C LYS A 225 14.56 -23.96 5.07
#